data_e5ae400ff4baf2dfd52dce9650a072dc
#
_entry.id   e5ae400ff4baf2dfd52dce9650a072dc
#
_cell.length_a   1.000
_cell.length_b   1.000
_cell.length_c   1.000
_cell.angle_alpha   90.00
_cell.angle_beta   90.00
_cell.angle_gamma   90.00
#
_symmetry.space_group_name_H-M   'P 1'
#
loop_
_entity.id
_entity.type
_entity.pdbx_description
1 polymer ?
#
loop_
_entity_poly.entity_id
_entity_poly.type
_entity_poly.pdbx_seq_one_letter_code
_entity_poly.pdbx_strand_id
1 'polypeptide(L)'
;MLVDGRGVPLSLVVTGAIRHDVCQLEAMLDAIVVARPQPPQRRSKHLCADAGYTGAPALAVIEKHGYIAHVKGRGKEADELKRDAKKRARRWVVEVAHSWFNRFRKLLVRYEKLDRSFMALNHLAASIMAFRKIKLDVNIIYG
;
A
#
# COMPACT_ATOMS: atom_id res chain seq x y z
N MET A 1 2.87 -4.17 -2.16
CA MET A 1 1.87 -3.16 -2.59
C MET A 1 1.79 -2.04 -1.56
N LEU A 2 1.79 -0.79 -2.02
CA LEU A 2 1.54 0.41 -1.22
C LEU A 2 0.13 0.93 -1.52
N VAL A 3 -0.60 1.34 -0.49
CA VAL A 3 -1.95 1.92 -0.61
C VAL A 3 -2.06 3.22 0.17
N ASP A 4 -2.97 4.09 -0.22
CA ASP A 4 -3.31 5.27 0.57
C ASP A 4 -4.20 4.92 1.78
N GLY A 5 -4.54 5.91 2.60
CA GLY A 5 -5.40 5.72 3.79
C GLY A 5 -6.84 5.27 3.48
N ARG A 6 -7.26 5.24 2.22
CA ARG A 6 -8.54 4.70 1.74
C ARG A 6 -8.40 3.34 1.06
N GLY A 7 -7.18 2.82 0.95
CA GLY A 7 -6.87 1.55 0.28
C GLY A 7 -6.82 1.66 -1.24
N VAL A 8 -6.56 2.84 -1.78
CA VAL A 8 -6.27 3.00 -3.20
C VAL A 8 -4.83 2.56 -3.45
N PRO A 9 -4.56 1.63 -4.37
CA PRO A 9 -3.20 1.24 -4.73
C PRO A 9 -2.42 2.43 -5.30
N LEU A 10 -1.25 2.70 -4.74
CA LEU A 10 -0.35 3.78 -5.17
C LEU A 10 0.84 3.23 -5.94
N SER A 11 1.36 2.08 -5.52
CA SER A 11 2.42 1.36 -6.21
C SER A 11 2.33 -0.13 -5.95
N LEU A 12 2.90 -0.88 -6.89
CA LEU A 12 2.91 -2.33 -6.84
C LEU A 12 4.24 -2.83 -7.42
N VAL A 13 4.92 -3.67 -6.64
CA VAL A 13 6.14 -4.36 -7.05
C VAL A 13 5.89 -5.85 -6.90
N VAL A 14 6.20 -6.61 -7.94
CA VAL A 14 6.15 -8.08 -7.94
C VAL A 14 7.57 -8.60 -7.98
N THR A 15 7.91 -9.43 -7.02
CA THR A 15 9.25 -10.02 -6.91
C THR A 15 9.15 -11.53 -6.68
N GLY A 16 10.25 -12.25 -6.92
CA GLY A 16 10.32 -13.66 -6.58
C GLY A 16 10.19 -13.89 -5.07
N ALA A 17 9.59 -15.00 -4.68
CA ALA A 17 9.26 -15.35 -3.29
C ALA A 17 10.46 -15.40 -2.32
N ILE A 18 11.68 -15.43 -2.83
CA ILE A 18 12.92 -15.55 -2.04
C ILE A 18 13.43 -14.18 -1.54
N ARG A 19 12.92 -13.07 -2.09
CA ARG A 19 13.40 -11.73 -1.71
C ARG A 19 12.62 -11.21 -0.51
N HIS A 20 13.35 -10.78 0.52
CA HIS A 20 12.75 -10.12 1.69
C HIS A 20 12.04 -8.81 1.28
N ASP A 21 10.85 -8.61 1.80
CA ASP A 21 10.01 -7.44 1.50
C ASP A 21 10.70 -6.10 1.80
N VAL A 22 11.54 -6.07 2.84
CA VAL A 22 12.31 -4.88 3.23
C VAL A 22 13.22 -4.38 2.11
N CYS A 23 13.82 -5.30 1.31
CA CYS A 23 14.69 -4.93 0.18
C CYS A 23 13.91 -4.28 -0.97
N GLN A 24 12.59 -4.39 -0.98
CA GLN A 24 11.73 -3.84 -2.02
C GLN A 24 11.09 -2.50 -1.62
N LEU A 25 11.33 -2.02 -0.40
CA LEU A 25 10.70 -0.83 0.13
C LEU A 25 11.03 0.42 -0.71
N GLU A 26 12.30 0.62 -1.04
CA GLU A 26 12.73 1.75 -1.86
C GLU A 26 12.11 1.69 -3.26
N ALA A 27 12.22 0.56 -3.95
CA ALA A 27 11.60 0.35 -5.25
C ALA A 27 10.08 0.56 -5.23
N MET A 28 9.43 0.21 -4.13
CA MET A 28 8.00 0.42 -3.95
C MET A 28 7.64 1.90 -3.77
N LEU A 29 8.45 2.67 -3.07
CA LEU A 29 8.25 4.11 -2.89
C LEU A 29 8.55 4.87 -4.18
N ASP A 30 9.58 4.47 -4.93
CA ASP A 30 9.94 5.04 -6.23
C ASP A 30 8.87 4.74 -7.32
N ALA A 31 8.22 3.59 -7.22
CA ALA A 31 7.19 3.16 -8.18
C ALA A 31 5.82 3.82 -7.97
N ILE A 32 5.70 4.84 -7.13
CA ILE A 32 4.43 5.56 -6.95
C ILE A 32 4.08 6.28 -8.26
N VAL A 33 3.00 5.84 -8.92
CA VAL A 33 2.62 6.32 -10.27
C VAL A 33 1.89 7.66 -10.27
N VAL A 34 1.38 8.11 -9.13
CA VAL A 34 0.59 9.34 -9.02
C VAL A 34 1.46 10.46 -8.45
N ALA A 35 1.53 11.57 -9.18
CA ALA A 35 2.12 12.80 -8.64
C ALA A 35 1.35 13.21 -7.37
N ARG A 36 2.00 13.12 -6.23
CA ARG A 36 1.40 13.45 -4.95
C ARG A 36 1.57 14.94 -4.67
N PRO A 37 0.49 15.67 -4.39
CA PRO A 37 0.62 17.05 -3.99
C PRO A 37 1.53 17.16 -2.77
N GLN A 38 2.39 18.16 -2.74
CA GLN A 38 3.15 18.45 -1.54
C GLN A 38 2.16 18.76 -0.40
N PRO A 39 2.32 18.16 0.77
CA PRO A 39 1.47 18.49 1.89
C PRO A 39 1.68 19.96 2.24
N PRO A 40 0.63 20.70 2.64
CA PRO A 40 0.81 22.02 3.19
C PRO A 40 1.80 21.93 4.35
N GLN A 41 2.61 22.99 4.57
CA GLN A 41 3.75 23.02 5.52
C GLN A 41 3.47 22.45 6.94
N ARG A 42 2.19 22.33 7.32
CA ARG A 42 1.75 21.80 8.62
C ARG A 42 1.32 20.34 8.61
N ARG A 43 1.38 19.63 7.48
CA ARG A 43 0.94 18.22 7.39
C ARG A 43 2.06 17.33 6.89
N SER A 44 2.60 16.51 7.76
CA SER A 44 3.59 15.50 7.42
C SER A 44 2.95 14.32 6.67
N LYS A 45 3.73 13.69 5.79
CA LYS A 45 3.36 12.42 5.16
C LYS A 45 3.68 11.29 6.13
N HIS A 46 2.73 10.40 6.37
CA HIS A 46 2.89 9.26 7.28
C HIS A 46 2.87 7.96 6.50
N LEU A 47 3.78 7.03 6.83
CA LEU A 47 3.83 5.68 6.28
C LEU A 47 3.67 4.66 7.41
N CYS A 48 2.63 3.83 7.31
CA CYS A 48 2.42 2.70 8.21
C CYS A 48 2.97 1.44 7.55
N ALA A 49 3.88 0.73 8.21
CA ALA A 49 4.44 -0.52 7.73
C ALA A 49 4.44 -1.59 8.80
N ASP A 50 4.62 -2.84 8.40
CA ASP A 50 4.66 -4.00 9.28
C ASP A 50 5.94 -4.02 10.14
N ALA A 51 5.91 -4.81 11.21
CA ALA A 51 7.02 -5.04 12.13
C ALA A 51 8.32 -5.49 11.44
N GLY A 52 8.23 -6.10 10.27
CA GLY A 52 9.40 -6.46 9.47
C GLY A 52 10.24 -5.26 9.03
N TYR A 53 9.67 -4.06 9.01
CA TYR A 53 10.33 -2.81 8.58
C TYR A 53 10.92 -1.99 9.75
N THR A 54 11.11 -2.59 10.92
CA THR A 54 11.67 -1.91 12.11
C THR A 54 13.18 -1.68 12.04
N GLY A 55 13.89 -2.28 11.08
CA GLY A 55 15.34 -2.14 10.92
C GLY A 55 15.75 -0.72 10.50
N ALA A 56 16.92 -0.26 10.99
CA ALA A 56 17.47 1.06 10.66
C ALA A 56 17.54 1.35 9.15
N PRO A 57 17.92 0.40 8.26
CA PRO A 57 17.92 0.64 6.83
C PRO A 57 16.54 0.97 6.27
N ALA A 58 15.49 0.28 6.74
CA ALA A 58 14.11 0.54 6.28
C ALA A 58 13.62 1.91 6.74
N LEU A 59 13.91 2.29 7.98
CA LEU A 59 13.54 3.61 8.51
C LEU A 59 14.25 4.74 7.76
N ALA A 60 15.53 4.58 7.42
CA ALA A 60 16.28 5.53 6.63
C ALA A 60 15.69 5.74 5.22
N VAL A 61 15.25 4.66 4.57
CA VAL A 61 14.57 4.73 3.26
C VAL A 61 13.24 5.49 3.38
N ILE A 62 12.45 5.24 4.42
CA ILE A 62 11.18 5.92 4.64
C ILE A 62 11.40 7.43 4.84
N GLU A 63 12.39 7.79 5.65
CA GLU A 63 12.76 9.18 5.93
C GLU A 63 13.31 9.90 4.70
N LYS A 64 14.18 9.25 3.92
CA LYS A 64 14.70 9.74 2.63
C LYS A 64 13.57 10.16 1.68
N HIS A 65 12.45 9.43 1.67
CA HIS A 65 11.27 9.73 0.86
C HIS A 65 10.31 10.74 1.52
N GLY A 66 10.71 11.35 2.61
CA GLY A 66 9.96 12.41 3.29
C GLY A 66 8.74 11.92 4.06
N TYR A 67 8.75 10.67 4.52
CA TYR A 67 7.67 10.11 5.35
C TYR A 67 8.09 9.98 6.80
N ILE A 68 7.13 10.16 7.70
CA ILE A 68 7.25 9.75 9.10
C ILE A 68 6.83 8.29 9.20
N ALA A 69 7.75 7.44 9.66
CA ALA A 69 7.53 6.01 9.80
C ALA A 69 6.64 5.69 11.01
N HIS A 70 5.60 4.90 10.78
CA HIS A 70 4.79 4.26 11.83
C HIS A 70 4.97 2.75 11.74
N VAL A 71 6.09 2.27 12.26
CA VAL A 71 6.46 0.85 12.29
C VAL A 71 6.51 0.41 13.74
N LYS A 72 5.65 -0.51 14.14
CA LYS A 72 5.60 -1.02 15.51
C LYS A 72 6.11 -2.44 15.56
N GLY A 73 7.01 -2.72 16.52
CA GLY A 73 7.49 -4.06 16.78
C GLY A 73 6.37 -4.99 17.29
N ARG A 74 6.54 -6.29 17.04
CA ARG A 74 5.61 -7.32 17.53
C ARG A 74 5.48 -7.19 19.06
N GLY A 75 4.27 -7.16 19.58
CA GLY A 75 3.95 -7.02 21.02
C GLY A 75 3.59 -5.60 21.44
N LYS A 76 4.34 -4.56 21.05
CA LYS A 76 4.03 -3.17 21.43
C LYS A 76 2.68 -2.68 20.91
N GLU A 77 2.27 -3.17 19.75
CA GLU A 77 0.98 -2.83 19.14
C GLU A 77 -0.20 -3.44 19.92
N ALA A 78 -0.05 -4.68 20.40
CA ALA A 78 -1.06 -5.34 21.21
C ALA A 78 -1.28 -4.63 22.54
N ASP A 79 -0.20 -4.15 23.17
CA ASP A 79 -0.27 -3.43 24.43
C ASP A 79 -0.87 -2.04 24.29
N GLU A 80 -0.58 -1.34 23.20
CA GLU A 80 -1.22 -0.04 22.91
C GLU A 80 -2.71 -0.19 22.54
N LEU A 81 -3.09 -1.26 21.83
CA LEU A 81 -4.47 -1.55 21.51
C LEU A 81 -5.31 -1.84 22.75
N LYS A 82 -4.70 -2.49 23.77
CA LYS A 82 -5.34 -2.70 25.08
C LYS A 82 -5.56 -1.39 25.84
N ARG A 83 -4.65 -0.41 25.66
CA ARG A 83 -4.73 0.90 26.32
C ARG A 83 -5.65 1.88 25.63
N ASP A 84 -5.75 1.83 24.32
CA ASP A 84 -6.59 2.75 23.53
C ASP A 84 -7.08 2.09 22.23
N ALA A 85 -8.32 1.61 22.26
CA ALA A 85 -8.95 0.95 21.10
C ALA A 85 -9.06 1.86 19.85
N LYS A 86 -8.94 3.20 20.00
CA LYS A 86 -8.97 4.15 18.90
C LYS A 86 -7.63 4.22 18.14
N LYS A 87 -6.54 3.74 18.72
CA LYS A 87 -5.20 3.71 18.11
C LYS A 87 -4.96 2.50 17.22
N ARG A 88 -5.99 1.96 16.61
CA ARG A 88 -5.86 0.84 15.68
C ARG A 88 -4.94 1.22 14.53
N ALA A 89 -3.83 0.51 14.38
CA ALA A 89 -2.95 0.69 13.24
C ALA A 89 -3.74 0.50 11.94
N ARG A 90 -3.60 1.44 10.99
CA ARG A 90 -4.34 1.39 9.72
C ARG A 90 -3.83 0.29 8.77
N ARG A 91 -3.11 -0.72 9.28
CA ARG A 91 -2.60 -1.84 8.47
C ARG A 91 -3.72 -2.67 7.84
N TRP A 92 -4.88 -2.76 8.49
CA TRP A 92 -6.05 -3.42 7.92
C TRP A 92 -6.42 -2.92 6.52
N VAL A 93 -6.03 -1.68 6.18
CA VAL A 93 -6.32 -1.09 4.87
C VAL A 93 -5.59 -1.82 3.74
N VAL A 94 -4.32 -2.19 3.96
CA VAL A 94 -3.56 -2.97 2.98
C VAL A 94 -4.06 -4.42 2.91
N GLU A 95 -4.47 -5.00 4.04
CA GLU A 95 -5.06 -6.34 4.08
C GLU A 95 -6.36 -6.39 3.27
N VAL A 96 -7.23 -5.40 3.42
CA VAL A 96 -8.45 -5.25 2.61
C VAL A 96 -8.08 -5.10 1.13
N ALA A 97 -7.08 -4.30 0.78
CA ALA A 97 -6.65 -4.16 -0.61
C ALA A 97 -6.14 -5.48 -1.18
N HIS A 98 -5.34 -6.26 -0.45
CA HIS A 98 -4.94 -7.61 -0.85
C HIS A 98 -6.14 -8.55 -1.05
N SER A 99 -7.12 -8.50 -0.15
CA SER A 99 -8.36 -9.27 -0.30
C SER A 99 -9.12 -8.92 -1.58
N TRP A 100 -9.11 -7.65 -2.00
CA TRP A 100 -9.68 -7.26 -3.30
C TRP A 100 -8.88 -7.79 -4.49
N PHE A 101 -7.53 -7.79 -4.44
CA PHE A 101 -6.69 -8.40 -5.47
C PHE A 101 -7.00 -9.90 -5.64
N ASN A 102 -7.22 -10.61 -4.55
CA ASN A 102 -7.54 -12.03 -4.58
C ASN A 102 -8.88 -12.35 -5.28
N ARG A 103 -9.75 -11.35 -5.49
CA ARG A 103 -10.99 -11.53 -6.29
C ARG A 103 -10.72 -11.61 -7.79
N PHE A 104 -9.56 -11.15 -8.25
CA PHE A 104 -9.14 -11.33 -9.63
C PHE A 104 -8.50 -12.71 -9.80
N ARG A 105 -9.29 -13.68 -10.29
CA ARG A 105 -8.88 -15.10 -10.36
C ARG A 105 -7.54 -15.31 -11.07
N LYS A 106 -7.24 -14.51 -12.11
CA LYS A 106 -5.96 -14.58 -12.84
C LYS A 106 -4.77 -14.08 -12.03
N LEU A 107 -4.99 -13.28 -10.98
CA LEU A 107 -3.94 -12.86 -10.06
C LEU A 107 -3.76 -13.86 -8.92
N LEU A 108 -4.86 -14.45 -8.45
CA LEU A 108 -4.83 -15.47 -7.40
C LEU A 108 -4.09 -16.72 -7.86
N VAL A 109 -4.32 -17.14 -9.10
CA VAL A 109 -3.62 -18.26 -9.72
C VAL A 109 -2.85 -17.73 -10.92
N ARG A 110 -1.53 -17.69 -10.80
CA ARG A 110 -0.66 -17.17 -11.85
C ARG A 110 -0.60 -18.16 -13.02
N TYR A 111 -1.24 -17.80 -14.12
CA TYR A 111 -1.15 -18.53 -15.39
C TYR A 111 -0.12 -17.96 -16.34
N GLU A 112 0.22 -16.67 -16.18
CA GLU A 112 1.16 -15.96 -17.03
C GLU A 112 2.59 -16.43 -16.79
N LYS A 113 3.21 -16.95 -17.85
CA LYS A 113 4.62 -17.38 -17.83
C LYS A 113 5.57 -16.18 -17.83
N LEU A 114 5.18 -15.08 -18.46
CA LEU A 114 5.98 -13.86 -18.56
C LEU A 114 5.69 -12.91 -17.40
N ASP A 115 6.72 -12.49 -16.68
CA ASP A 115 6.60 -11.55 -15.57
C ASP A 115 5.98 -10.23 -15.98
N ARG A 116 6.30 -9.71 -17.19
CA ARG A 116 5.71 -8.49 -17.73
C ARG A 116 4.19 -8.59 -17.91
N SER A 117 3.69 -9.74 -18.37
CA SER A 117 2.24 -9.97 -18.54
C SER A 117 1.54 -10.06 -17.20
N PHE A 118 2.13 -10.76 -16.24
CA PHE A 118 1.61 -10.83 -14.87
C PHE A 118 1.61 -9.45 -14.21
N MET A 119 2.67 -8.66 -14.38
CA MET A 119 2.74 -7.29 -13.89
C MET A 119 1.65 -6.41 -14.50
N ALA A 120 1.44 -6.49 -15.82
CA ALA A 120 0.39 -5.74 -16.50
C ALA A 120 -1.01 -6.04 -15.94
N LEU A 121 -1.31 -7.32 -15.66
CA LEU A 121 -2.58 -7.71 -15.03
C LEU A 121 -2.72 -7.15 -13.61
N ASN A 122 -1.63 -7.12 -12.83
CA ASN A 122 -1.63 -6.52 -11.51
C ASN A 122 -1.91 -5.00 -11.60
N HIS A 123 -1.30 -4.29 -12.53
CA HIS A 123 -1.56 -2.86 -12.73
C HIS A 123 -3.00 -2.60 -13.21
N LEU A 124 -3.55 -3.44 -14.08
CA LEU A 124 -4.94 -3.36 -14.50
C LEU A 124 -5.89 -3.54 -13.31
N ALA A 125 -5.66 -4.54 -12.48
CA ALA A 125 -6.45 -4.77 -11.27
C ALA A 125 -6.36 -3.58 -10.30
N ALA A 126 -5.15 -3.03 -10.09
CA ALA A 126 -4.94 -1.84 -9.27
C ALA A 126 -5.71 -0.63 -9.82
N SER A 127 -5.71 -0.43 -11.14
CA SER A 127 -6.45 0.64 -11.80
C SER A 127 -7.96 0.50 -11.62
N ILE A 128 -8.49 -0.72 -11.75
CA ILE A 128 -9.93 -0.99 -11.51
C ILE A 128 -10.28 -0.71 -10.05
N MET A 129 -9.42 -1.11 -9.11
CA MET A 129 -9.64 -0.84 -7.68
C MET A 129 -9.62 0.67 -7.40
N ALA A 130 -8.67 1.40 -7.98
CA ALA A 130 -8.58 2.85 -7.84
C ALA A 130 -9.83 3.53 -8.41
N PHE A 131 -10.24 3.15 -9.61
CA PHE A 131 -11.43 3.67 -10.28
C PHE A 131 -12.70 3.50 -9.42
N ARG A 132 -12.91 2.32 -8.85
CA ARG A 132 -14.07 2.05 -7.96
C ARG A 132 -14.09 2.88 -6.69
N LYS A 133 -12.98 3.47 -6.29
CA LYS A 133 -12.86 4.33 -5.10
C LYS A 133 -12.98 5.82 -5.41
N ILE A 134 -13.00 6.19 -6.69
CA ILE A 134 -13.32 7.55 -7.10
C ILE A 134 -14.81 7.75 -6.85
N LYS A 135 -15.16 8.72 -6.01
CA LYS A 135 -16.54 9.20 -5.93
C LYS A 135 -16.81 9.96 -7.23
N LEU A 136 -17.44 9.31 -8.17
CA LEU A 136 -18.03 9.98 -9.31
C LEU A 136 -19.29 10.67 -8.79
N ASP A 137 -19.22 11.98 -8.57
CA ASP A 137 -20.40 12.82 -8.53
C ASP A 137 -20.95 12.90 -9.97
N VAL A 138 -21.39 11.77 -10.48
CA VAL A 138 -22.13 11.72 -11.74
C VAL A 138 -23.56 12.10 -11.38
N ASN A 139 -23.90 13.36 -11.58
CA ASN A 139 -25.30 13.76 -11.75
C ASN A 139 -25.79 13.04 -13.02
N ILE A 140 -26.29 11.83 -12.86
CA ILE A 140 -27.04 11.16 -13.93
C ILE A 140 -28.38 11.91 -13.99
N ILE A 141 -28.45 12.87 -14.89
CA ILE A 141 -29.69 13.46 -15.30
C ILE A 141 -30.40 12.38 -16.12
N TYR A 142 -31.30 11.64 -15.48
CA TYR A 142 -32.28 10.85 -16.19
C TYR A 142 -33.26 11.82 -16.82
N GLY A 143 -33.13 12.05 -18.14
CA GLY A 143 -34.14 12.65 -18.96
C GLY A 143 -35.30 11.67 -19.20
#